data_84eefb956c5ed0288a440073ecd2e36c
#
_entry.id   84eefb956c5ed0288a440073ecd2e36c
#
_cell.length_a   1.000
_cell.length_b   1.000
_cell.length_c   1.000
_cell.angle_alpha   90.00
_cell.angle_beta   90.00
_cell.angle_gamma   90.00
#
_symmetry.space_group_name_H-M   'P 1'
#
loop_
_entity.id
_entity.type
_entity.pdbx_description
1 polymer ?
#
loop_
_entity_poly.entity_id
_entity_poly.type
_entity_poly.pdbx_seq_one_letter_code
_entity_poly.pdbx_strand_id
1 'polypeptide(L)'
;MKTIPGTATAIAILTSVVLTSCSPARKNSGGAVSGTIDTDQVHVASRYGGRVEKLHAREGDALRAGQVLAELEASELRARWDQAGALLAELEAGPRKEEIAAAKHDWESLTAELELAMADAKRADELFANKTIAETEHDRALSRAQALAKSVAATKSRYDLLLAGTRPERIAQARAQLAEIDAQLREMRIVAPTDSVLEVLSVKVGDVLGPNREVATLLLPQHIWVRVFVPEPWLGHIKPGDAVKVRVDSFPDKEFQGAVEQIARAAEFTPRNVQTVEERVKQVFGVKVRLDNHDGLLRAGMTADVVFAGIPPEFKSGAAN
;
A
#
# COMPACT_ATOMS: atom_id res chain seq x y z
N MET A 1 104.30 -15.04 17.39
CA MET A 1 104.80 -14.33 18.59
C MET A 1 103.61 -13.74 19.36
N LYS A 2 103.44 -14.24 20.59
CA LYS A 2 102.95 -13.51 21.78
C LYS A 2 101.60 -12.82 21.60
N THR A 3 100.58 -12.89 22.43
CA THR A 3 100.34 -13.40 23.77
C THR A 3 98.81 -13.25 24.03
N ILE A 4 98.23 -14.21 24.75
CA ILE A 4 96.99 -14.17 25.46
C ILE A 4 97.15 -13.27 26.70
N PRO A 5 96.17 -12.63 27.43
CA PRO A 5 94.93 -13.19 27.91
C PRO A 5 93.77 -12.14 28.16
N GLY A 6 92.61 -12.64 28.65
CA GLY A 6 91.75 -11.86 29.50
C GLY A 6 90.30 -12.25 29.47
N THR A 7 89.94 -13.13 30.37
CA THR A 7 88.57 -13.52 30.79
C THR A 7 87.76 -12.35 31.42
N ALA A 8 86.50 -12.18 31.09
CA ALA A 8 85.50 -11.61 31.97
C ALA A 8 84.13 -12.17 31.65
N THR A 9 83.64 -13.05 32.50
CA THR A 9 82.33 -13.64 32.55
C THR A 9 81.35 -12.60 33.03
N ALA A 10 80.38 -12.18 32.21
CA ALA A 10 79.26 -11.39 32.60
C ALA A 10 77.99 -12.22 32.50
N ILE A 11 77.41 -12.59 33.66
CA ILE A 11 76.13 -13.26 33.83
C ILE A 11 75.02 -12.21 33.60
N ALA A 12 74.29 -12.29 32.48
CA ALA A 12 73.09 -11.52 32.24
C ALA A 12 71.91 -12.30 32.78
N ILE A 13 71.34 -11.81 33.87
CA ILE A 13 70.07 -12.28 34.44
C ILE A 13 68.92 -11.79 33.52
N LEU A 14 68.35 -12.72 32.79
CA LEU A 14 67.13 -12.44 31.93
C LEU A 14 65.88 -12.44 32.80
N THR A 15 65.47 -11.26 33.24
CA THR A 15 64.22 -11.06 33.96
C THR A 15 63.03 -11.11 32.96
N SER A 16 62.36 -12.29 32.93
CA SER A 16 61.15 -12.51 32.15
C SER A 16 59.99 -11.75 32.78
N VAL A 17 59.61 -10.59 32.22
CA VAL A 17 58.40 -9.86 32.56
C VAL A 17 57.24 -10.59 31.91
N VAL A 18 56.51 -11.41 32.67
CA VAL A 18 55.21 -11.96 32.29
C VAL A 18 54.21 -10.82 32.33
N LEU A 19 53.91 -10.23 31.17
CA LEU A 19 52.78 -9.34 30.99
C LEU A 19 51.49 -10.19 31.06
N THR A 20 50.93 -10.25 32.28
CA THR A 20 49.59 -10.76 32.51
C THR A 20 48.63 -9.76 31.85
N SER A 21 48.19 -10.04 30.64
CA SER A 21 47.10 -9.36 29.98
C SER A 21 45.80 -9.69 30.75
N CYS A 22 45.49 -8.90 31.79
CA CYS A 22 44.16 -8.86 32.36
C CYS A 22 43.23 -8.20 31.36
N SER A 23 42.64 -8.99 30.46
CA SER A 23 41.40 -8.57 29.84
C SER A 23 40.36 -8.41 30.96
N PRO A 24 39.69 -7.27 31.12
CA PRO A 24 38.61 -7.14 32.10
C PRO A 24 37.52 -8.13 31.72
N ALA A 25 37.40 -9.22 32.50
CA ALA A 25 36.27 -10.13 32.39
C ALA A 25 35.00 -9.30 32.49
N ARG A 26 34.28 -9.21 31.37
CA ARG A 26 32.97 -8.57 31.27
C ARG A 26 32.13 -9.13 32.43
N LYS A 27 31.79 -8.32 33.43
CA LYS A 27 30.87 -8.71 34.47
C LYS A 27 29.56 -9.11 33.81
N ASN A 28 29.31 -10.36 33.63
CA ASN A 28 28.01 -10.90 33.26
C ASN A 28 27.04 -10.46 34.36
N SER A 29 26.28 -9.43 34.09
CA SER A 29 25.16 -9.03 34.94
C SER A 29 24.13 -10.14 34.78
N GLY A 30 24.03 -10.97 35.82
CA GLY A 30 23.14 -12.14 35.80
C GLY A 30 21.75 -11.75 35.35
N GLY A 31 21.18 -12.55 34.43
CA GLY A 31 19.89 -12.34 33.79
C GLY A 31 19.96 -11.64 32.43
N ALA A 32 21.14 -11.56 31.81
CA ALA A 32 21.31 -11.07 30.44
C ALA A 32 21.27 -12.25 29.46
N VAL A 33 20.60 -12.06 28.35
CA VAL A 33 20.60 -12.97 27.19
C VAL A 33 20.89 -12.16 25.93
N SER A 34 21.72 -12.74 25.08
CA SER A 34 22.13 -12.09 23.82
C SER A 34 21.15 -12.45 22.70
N GLY A 35 20.96 -11.52 21.79
CA GLY A 35 20.14 -11.71 20.60
C GLY A 35 20.56 -10.76 19.48
N THR A 36 19.86 -10.84 18.37
CA THR A 36 20.10 -9.97 17.23
C THR A 36 18.93 -9.00 17.08
N ILE A 37 19.26 -7.74 16.87
CA ILE A 37 18.27 -6.71 16.53
C ILE A 37 17.80 -6.95 15.10
N ASP A 38 16.50 -6.84 14.91
CA ASP A 38 15.84 -6.93 13.61
C ASP A 38 14.81 -5.79 13.49
N THR A 39 14.23 -5.62 12.31
CA THR A 39 13.20 -4.63 12.06
C THR A 39 12.08 -5.22 11.24
N ASP A 40 10.88 -4.67 11.38
CA ASP A 40 9.78 -5.08 10.54
C ASP A 40 10.03 -4.61 9.10
N GLN A 41 9.65 -5.46 8.14
CA GLN A 41 9.84 -5.23 6.72
C GLN A 41 8.49 -5.14 6.01
N VAL A 42 8.42 -4.33 4.98
CA VAL A 42 7.27 -4.24 4.09
C VAL A 42 7.73 -4.57 2.67
N HIS A 43 7.12 -5.60 2.10
CA HIS A 43 7.35 -5.98 0.70
C HIS A 43 6.36 -5.24 -0.18
N VAL A 44 6.86 -4.32 -0.98
CA VAL A 44 6.05 -3.55 -1.93
C VAL A 44 6.03 -4.28 -3.25
N ALA A 45 4.84 -4.67 -3.70
CA ALA A 45 4.63 -5.37 -4.96
C ALA A 45 3.78 -4.54 -5.91
N SER A 46 4.00 -4.70 -7.21
CA SER A 46 3.14 -4.11 -8.23
C SER A 46 1.85 -4.91 -8.36
N ARG A 47 0.71 -4.26 -8.21
CA ARG A 47 -0.61 -4.89 -8.40
C ARG A 47 -0.88 -5.26 -9.85
N TYR A 48 -0.39 -4.44 -10.78
CA TYR A 48 -0.53 -4.64 -12.23
C TYR A 48 0.83 -4.90 -12.87
N GLY A 49 0.84 -5.64 -13.97
CA GLY A 49 2.05 -5.80 -14.79
C GLY A 49 2.33 -4.55 -15.63
N GLY A 50 3.57 -4.42 -16.07
CA GLY A 50 3.99 -3.34 -16.96
C GLY A 50 5.51 -3.24 -17.05
N ARG A 51 6.00 -2.44 -17.99
CA ARG A 51 7.42 -2.11 -18.08
C ARG A 51 7.77 -1.01 -17.08
N VAL A 52 8.87 -1.16 -16.37
CA VAL A 52 9.40 -0.10 -15.49
C VAL A 52 9.94 1.05 -16.36
N GLU A 53 9.27 2.20 -16.29
CA GLU A 53 9.63 3.40 -17.06
C GLU A 53 10.68 4.22 -16.30
N LYS A 54 10.45 4.44 -14.99
CA LYS A 54 11.33 5.26 -14.15
C LYS A 54 11.44 4.69 -12.74
N LEU A 55 12.62 4.91 -12.15
CA LEU A 55 12.88 4.68 -10.73
C LEU A 55 13.20 6.03 -10.07
N HIS A 56 12.54 6.31 -8.94
CA HIS A 56 12.66 7.57 -8.22
C HIS A 56 13.41 7.45 -6.90
N ALA A 57 13.74 6.23 -6.48
CA ALA A 57 14.47 5.95 -5.25
C ALA A 57 15.61 4.96 -5.49
N ARG A 58 16.60 4.98 -4.60
CA ARG A 58 17.76 4.08 -4.58
C ARG A 58 17.83 3.36 -3.25
N GLU A 59 18.48 2.22 -3.24
CA GLU A 59 18.76 1.49 -2.00
C GLU A 59 19.52 2.38 -1.00
N GLY A 60 19.05 2.39 0.24
CA GLY A 60 19.53 3.24 1.32
C GLY A 60 18.77 4.56 1.49
N ASP A 61 17.90 4.94 0.55
CA ASP A 61 17.12 6.18 0.66
C ASP A 61 16.06 6.09 1.76
N ALA A 62 15.91 7.16 2.53
CA ALA A 62 14.81 7.35 3.45
C ALA A 62 13.56 7.82 2.66
N LEU A 63 12.46 7.12 2.83
CA LEU A 63 11.21 7.32 2.10
C LEU A 63 10.11 7.78 3.04
N ARG A 64 9.25 8.66 2.54
CA ARG A 64 8.03 9.08 3.21
C ARG A 64 6.82 8.30 2.71
N ALA A 65 5.81 8.14 3.52
CA ALA A 65 4.53 7.60 3.11
C ALA A 65 3.99 8.32 1.86
N GLY A 66 3.58 7.56 0.84
CA GLY A 66 3.11 8.08 -0.45
C GLY A 66 4.20 8.50 -1.44
N GLN A 67 5.49 8.42 -1.07
CA GLN A 67 6.60 8.73 -2.00
C GLN A 67 6.68 7.66 -3.09
N VAL A 68 6.79 8.10 -4.36
CA VAL A 68 6.90 7.22 -5.52
C VAL A 68 8.27 6.56 -5.56
N LEU A 69 8.28 5.23 -5.68
CA LEU A 69 9.48 4.39 -5.84
C LEU A 69 9.79 4.12 -7.31
N ALA A 70 8.76 3.69 -8.04
CA ALA A 70 8.85 3.33 -9.44
C ALA A 70 7.58 3.74 -10.19
N GLU A 71 7.72 4.03 -11.47
CA GLU A 71 6.61 4.26 -12.40
C GLU A 71 6.65 3.18 -13.47
N LEU A 72 5.50 2.58 -13.73
CA LEU A 72 5.29 1.64 -14.82
C LEU A 72 4.75 2.37 -16.04
N GLU A 73 5.08 1.86 -17.22
CA GLU A 73 4.54 2.35 -18.49
C GLU A 73 3.01 2.22 -18.50
N ALA A 74 2.33 3.33 -18.74
CA ALA A 74 0.88 3.44 -18.68
C ALA A 74 0.27 4.01 -19.97
N SER A 75 0.98 3.95 -21.10
CA SER A 75 0.56 4.55 -22.38
C SER A 75 -0.81 4.04 -22.84
N GLU A 76 -1.03 2.72 -22.78
CA GLU A 76 -2.31 2.09 -23.16
C GLU A 76 -3.44 2.50 -22.19
N LEU A 77 -3.19 2.51 -20.89
CA LEU A 77 -4.19 2.92 -19.90
C LEU A 77 -4.54 4.41 -20.03
N ARG A 78 -3.57 5.26 -20.36
CA ARG A 78 -3.83 6.69 -20.63
C ARG A 78 -4.74 6.86 -21.82
N ALA A 79 -4.47 6.15 -22.94
CA ALA A 79 -5.32 6.19 -24.11
C ALA A 79 -6.76 5.70 -23.80
N ARG A 80 -6.93 4.66 -22.99
CA ARG A 80 -8.24 4.22 -22.52
C ARG A 80 -8.92 5.23 -21.61
N TRP A 81 -8.17 5.90 -20.75
CA TRP A 81 -8.68 6.96 -19.90
C TRP A 81 -9.19 8.16 -20.72
N ASP A 82 -8.42 8.60 -21.72
CA ASP A 82 -8.80 9.67 -22.66
C ASP A 82 -10.08 9.29 -23.42
N GLN A 83 -10.18 8.05 -23.88
CA GLN A 83 -11.37 7.54 -24.58
C GLN A 83 -12.61 7.55 -23.67
N ALA A 84 -12.47 7.05 -22.44
CA ALA A 84 -13.58 7.05 -21.47
C ALA A 84 -13.98 8.47 -21.06
N GLY A 85 -13.00 9.37 -20.93
CA GLY A 85 -13.22 10.79 -20.66
C GLY A 85 -14.00 11.49 -21.79
N ALA A 86 -13.61 11.21 -23.05
CA ALA A 86 -14.32 11.74 -24.22
C ALA A 86 -15.77 11.25 -24.29
N LEU A 87 -16.01 9.96 -24.01
CA LEU A 87 -17.36 9.40 -23.96
C LEU A 87 -18.20 10.04 -22.84
N LEU A 88 -17.61 10.24 -21.66
CA LEU A 88 -18.32 10.93 -20.57
C LEU A 88 -18.69 12.36 -20.97
N ALA A 89 -17.75 13.10 -21.57
CA ALA A 89 -17.99 14.46 -22.02
C ALA A 89 -19.10 14.53 -23.10
N GLU A 90 -19.14 13.57 -24.03
CA GLU A 90 -20.22 13.45 -25.02
C GLU A 90 -21.58 13.24 -24.35
N LEU A 91 -21.66 12.30 -23.40
CA LEU A 91 -22.89 12.00 -22.68
C LEU A 91 -23.38 13.18 -21.81
N GLU A 92 -22.43 13.91 -21.18
CA GLU A 92 -22.76 15.12 -20.39
C GLU A 92 -23.18 16.29 -21.26
N ALA A 93 -22.60 16.45 -22.44
CA ALA A 93 -23.02 17.47 -23.40
C ALA A 93 -24.42 17.22 -23.95
N GLY A 94 -24.83 15.94 -24.05
CA GLY A 94 -26.14 15.54 -24.54
C GLY A 94 -26.37 15.83 -26.02
N PRO A 95 -27.64 15.91 -26.47
CA PRO A 95 -27.98 16.22 -27.86
C PRO A 95 -27.50 17.60 -28.27
N ARG A 96 -27.15 17.76 -29.53
CA ARG A 96 -26.71 19.04 -30.09
C ARG A 96 -27.85 20.05 -30.11
N LYS A 97 -27.52 21.34 -29.94
CA LYS A 97 -28.51 22.41 -29.97
C LYS A 97 -29.28 22.45 -31.30
N GLU A 98 -28.64 22.09 -32.39
CA GLU A 98 -29.25 22.03 -33.73
C GLU A 98 -30.27 20.91 -33.83
N GLU A 99 -30.01 19.74 -33.21
CA GLU A 99 -30.97 18.61 -33.17
C GLU A 99 -32.23 18.96 -32.36
N ILE A 100 -32.02 19.63 -31.22
CA ILE A 100 -33.12 20.11 -30.38
C ILE A 100 -33.95 21.17 -31.14
N ALA A 101 -33.28 22.09 -31.83
CA ALA A 101 -33.96 23.12 -32.64
C ALA A 101 -34.74 22.51 -33.80
N ALA A 102 -34.18 21.54 -34.52
CA ALA A 102 -34.86 20.84 -35.60
C ALA A 102 -36.15 20.15 -35.12
N ALA A 103 -36.07 19.38 -34.01
CA ALA A 103 -37.22 18.72 -33.43
C ALA A 103 -38.27 19.70 -32.94
N LYS A 104 -37.89 20.87 -32.46
CA LYS A 104 -38.79 21.96 -32.08
C LYS A 104 -39.55 22.51 -33.29
N HIS A 105 -38.87 22.77 -34.37
CA HIS A 105 -39.49 23.26 -35.61
C HIS A 105 -40.45 22.23 -36.22
N ASP A 106 -40.09 20.94 -36.20
CA ASP A 106 -41.00 19.88 -36.64
C ASP A 106 -42.29 19.85 -35.82
N TRP A 107 -42.18 20.00 -34.48
CA TRP A 107 -43.34 20.12 -33.59
C TRP A 107 -44.18 21.36 -33.86
N GLU A 108 -43.52 22.54 -34.01
CA GLU A 108 -44.22 23.81 -34.29
C GLU A 108 -44.95 23.78 -35.64
N SER A 109 -44.35 23.18 -36.68
CA SER A 109 -44.96 23.01 -38.02
C SER A 109 -46.22 22.17 -37.95
N LEU A 110 -46.16 20.98 -37.32
CA LEU A 110 -47.33 20.12 -37.17
C LEU A 110 -48.42 20.73 -36.24
N THR A 111 -48.01 21.56 -35.30
CA THR A 111 -48.97 22.29 -34.44
C THR A 111 -49.78 23.30 -35.26
N ALA A 112 -49.14 24.03 -36.16
CA ALA A 112 -49.83 24.95 -37.07
C ALA A 112 -50.78 24.21 -38.05
N GLU A 113 -50.41 23.03 -38.54
CA GLU A 113 -51.28 22.20 -39.36
C GLU A 113 -52.50 21.69 -38.55
N LEU A 114 -52.29 21.32 -37.27
CA LEU A 114 -53.39 20.91 -36.38
C LEU A 114 -54.36 22.07 -36.13
N GLU A 115 -53.86 23.29 -35.88
CA GLU A 115 -54.73 24.46 -35.67
C GLU A 115 -55.63 24.70 -36.86
N LEU A 116 -55.11 24.57 -38.10
CA LEU A 116 -55.92 24.66 -39.30
C LEU A 116 -56.95 23.55 -39.38
N ALA A 117 -56.55 22.29 -39.14
CA ALA A 117 -57.45 21.14 -39.20
C ALA A 117 -58.55 21.21 -38.11
N MET A 118 -58.25 21.74 -36.92
CA MET A 118 -59.23 21.97 -35.86
C MET A 118 -60.25 23.06 -36.25
N ALA A 119 -59.79 24.14 -36.90
CA ALA A 119 -60.67 25.17 -37.43
C ALA A 119 -61.63 24.64 -38.54
N ASP A 120 -61.07 23.75 -39.42
CA ASP A 120 -61.81 23.07 -40.45
C ASP A 120 -62.85 22.12 -39.84
N ALA A 121 -62.46 21.30 -38.85
CA ALA A 121 -63.35 20.41 -38.12
C ALA A 121 -64.48 21.17 -37.43
N LYS A 122 -64.19 22.29 -36.76
CA LYS A 122 -65.22 23.18 -36.14
C LYS A 122 -66.21 23.74 -37.17
N ARG A 123 -65.72 24.19 -38.32
CA ARG A 123 -66.62 24.65 -39.43
C ARG A 123 -67.46 23.50 -39.96
N ALA A 124 -66.93 22.30 -40.10
CA ALA A 124 -67.71 21.14 -40.50
C ALA A 124 -68.76 20.76 -39.48
N ASP A 125 -68.47 20.84 -38.18
CA ASP A 125 -69.52 20.68 -37.12
C ASP A 125 -70.65 21.63 -37.27
N GLU A 126 -70.41 22.95 -37.47
CA GLU A 126 -71.39 23.98 -37.65
C GLU A 126 -72.25 23.75 -38.92
N LEU A 127 -71.64 23.37 -40.03
CA LEU A 127 -72.32 23.10 -41.32
C LEU A 127 -73.14 21.81 -41.28
N PHE A 128 -72.63 20.77 -40.58
CA PHE A 128 -73.37 19.51 -40.37
C PHE A 128 -74.62 19.72 -39.48
N ALA A 129 -74.51 20.50 -38.42
CA ALA A 129 -75.58 20.84 -37.57
C ALA A 129 -76.72 21.59 -38.38
N ASN A 130 -76.32 22.38 -39.38
CA ASN A 130 -77.21 23.06 -40.31
C ASN A 130 -77.63 22.18 -41.50
N LYS A 131 -77.27 20.88 -41.53
CA LYS A 131 -77.58 19.92 -42.61
C LYS A 131 -77.03 20.35 -43.98
N THR A 132 -75.93 21.10 -44.04
CA THR A 132 -75.34 21.66 -45.27
C THR A 132 -74.33 20.75 -45.91
N ILE A 133 -73.70 19.86 -45.12
CA ILE A 133 -72.71 18.88 -45.59
C ILE A 133 -73.12 17.45 -45.25
N ALA A 134 -72.50 16.49 -45.95
CA ALA A 134 -72.72 15.05 -45.70
C ALA A 134 -71.95 14.60 -44.45
N GLU A 135 -72.49 13.57 -43.75
CA GLU A 135 -71.84 12.95 -42.57
C GLU A 135 -70.41 12.50 -42.85
N THR A 136 -70.20 11.92 -44.02
CA THR A 136 -68.84 11.45 -44.44
C THR A 136 -67.80 12.59 -44.54
N GLU A 137 -68.26 13.81 -44.87
CA GLU A 137 -67.36 14.97 -44.95
C GLU A 137 -67.05 15.51 -43.57
N HIS A 138 -68.08 15.58 -42.70
CA HIS A 138 -67.86 15.87 -41.30
C HIS A 138 -66.93 14.90 -40.60
N ASP A 139 -67.16 13.59 -40.72
CA ASP A 139 -66.33 12.55 -40.11
C ASP A 139 -64.86 12.60 -40.62
N ARG A 140 -64.68 12.93 -41.90
CA ARG A 140 -63.33 13.12 -42.48
C ARG A 140 -62.59 14.28 -41.86
N ALA A 141 -63.27 15.41 -41.62
CA ALA A 141 -62.65 16.61 -41.00
C ALA A 141 -62.26 16.30 -39.55
N LEU A 142 -63.13 15.66 -38.79
CA LEU A 142 -62.85 15.25 -37.40
C LEU A 142 -61.70 14.25 -37.33
N SER A 143 -61.74 13.21 -38.17
CA SER A 143 -60.70 12.19 -38.22
C SER A 143 -59.32 12.76 -38.55
N ARG A 144 -59.29 13.75 -39.47
CA ARG A 144 -58.04 14.45 -39.83
C ARG A 144 -57.48 15.24 -38.65
N ALA A 145 -58.32 16.02 -37.95
CA ALA A 145 -57.91 16.77 -36.77
C ALA A 145 -57.40 15.85 -35.65
N GLN A 146 -58.10 14.72 -35.40
CA GLN A 146 -57.67 13.74 -34.41
C GLN A 146 -56.34 13.07 -34.78
N ALA A 147 -56.12 12.71 -36.07
CA ALA A 147 -54.87 12.14 -36.52
C ALA A 147 -53.68 13.11 -36.35
N LEU A 148 -53.87 14.38 -36.73
CA LEU A 148 -52.86 15.41 -36.53
C LEU A 148 -52.58 15.69 -35.06
N ALA A 149 -53.61 15.67 -34.19
CA ALA A 149 -53.42 15.80 -32.74
C ALA A 149 -52.47 14.69 -32.18
N LYS A 150 -52.64 13.46 -32.66
CA LYS A 150 -51.72 12.34 -32.30
C LYS A 150 -50.31 12.55 -32.83
N SER A 151 -50.19 13.06 -34.06
CA SER A 151 -48.87 13.37 -34.67
C SER A 151 -48.14 14.50 -33.92
N VAL A 152 -48.84 15.58 -33.54
CA VAL A 152 -48.29 16.65 -32.70
C VAL A 152 -47.85 16.13 -31.36
N ALA A 153 -48.63 15.28 -30.69
CA ALA A 153 -48.24 14.66 -29.43
C ALA A 153 -46.98 13.79 -29.56
N ALA A 154 -46.82 13.05 -30.66
CA ALA A 154 -45.65 12.22 -30.92
C ALA A 154 -44.38 13.07 -31.16
N THR A 155 -44.49 14.13 -31.99
CA THR A 155 -43.33 15.03 -32.26
C THR A 155 -42.97 15.85 -31.00
N LYS A 156 -43.95 16.28 -30.23
CA LYS A 156 -43.69 16.91 -28.93
C LYS A 156 -42.91 15.97 -28.00
N SER A 157 -43.35 14.73 -27.86
CA SER A 157 -42.63 13.74 -27.03
C SER A 157 -41.18 13.53 -27.48
N ARG A 158 -40.93 13.57 -28.79
CA ARG A 158 -39.57 13.51 -29.36
C ARG A 158 -38.71 14.73 -28.97
N TYR A 159 -39.30 15.94 -29.09
CA TYR A 159 -38.66 17.18 -28.67
C TYR A 159 -38.35 17.15 -27.15
N ASP A 160 -39.33 16.78 -26.33
CA ASP A 160 -39.16 16.69 -24.88
C ASP A 160 -38.09 15.67 -24.49
N LEU A 161 -38.00 14.54 -25.22
CA LEU A 161 -36.96 13.52 -25.03
C LEU A 161 -35.52 14.07 -25.30
N LEU A 162 -35.37 14.82 -26.41
CA LEU A 162 -34.08 15.45 -26.72
C LEU A 162 -33.75 16.55 -25.69
N LEU A 163 -34.72 17.31 -25.25
CA LEU A 163 -34.55 18.33 -24.22
C LEU A 163 -34.16 17.76 -22.86
N ALA A 164 -34.70 16.59 -22.51
CA ALA A 164 -34.33 15.86 -21.30
C ALA A 164 -32.88 15.35 -21.33
N GLY A 165 -32.31 15.17 -22.54
CA GLY A 165 -30.92 14.79 -22.73
C GLY A 165 -30.61 13.35 -22.36
N THR A 166 -29.34 13.13 -22.01
CA THR A 166 -28.84 11.79 -21.65
C THR A 166 -29.34 11.37 -20.27
N ARG A 167 -29.76 10.13 -20.15
CA ARG A 167 -30.23 9.57 -18.87
C ARG A 167 -29.11 9.64 -17.81
N PRO A 168 -29.42 10.10 -16.57
CA PRO A 168 -28.45 10.23 -15.49
C PRO A 168 -27.71 8.93 -15.20
N GLU A 169 -28.35 7.76 -15.37
CA GLU A 169 -27.76 6.46 -15.12
C GLU A 169 -26.63 6.15 -16.12
N ARG A 170 -26.77 6.58 -17.39
CA ARG A 170 -25.70 6.40 -18.40
C ARG A 170 -24.51 7.28 -18.12
N ILE A 171 -24.74 8.51 -17.65
CA ILE A 171 -23.66 9.42 -17.22
C ILE A 171 -22.96 8.82 -15.99
N ALA A 172 -23.71 8.32 -15.03
CA ALA A 172 -23.14 7.67 -13.82
C ALA A 172 -22.29 6.44 -14.19
N GLN A 173 -22.75 5.62 -15.14
CA GLN A 173 -22.02 4.46 -15.64
C GLN A 173 -20.69 4.86 -16.30
N ALA A 174 -20.70 5.85 -17.19
CA ALA A 174 -19.49 6.34 -17.86
C ALA A 174 -18.50 6.96 -16.86
N ARG A 175 -19.00 7.69 -15.86
CA ARG A 175 -18.20 8.26 -14.79
C ARG A 175 -17.54 7.17 -13.92
N ALA A 176 -18.27 6.11 -13.60
CA ALA A 176 -17.73 4.97 -12.86
C ALA A 176 -16.63 4.25 -13.66
N GLN A 177 -16.82 4.09 -14.97
CA GLN A 177 -15.81 3.50 -15.85
C GLN A 177 -14.53 4.35 -15.92
N LEU A 178 -14.67 5.68 -16.04
CA LEU A 178 -13.52 6.59 -16.00
C LEU A 178 -12.78 6.50 -14.65
N ALA A 179 -13.52 6.44 -13.55
CA ALA A 179 -12.95 6.31 -12.20
C ALA A 179 -12.21 4.98 -12.00
N GLU A 180 -12.69 3.89 -12.60
CA GLU A 180 -12.02 2.59 -12.59
C GLU A 180 -10.65 2.67 -13.27
N ILE A 181 -10.59 3.24 -14.49
CA ILE A 181 -9.33 3.41 -15.23
C ILE A 181 -8.38 4.35 -14.49
N ASP A 182 -8.90 5.41 -13.88
CA ASP A 182 -8.12 6.34 -13.06
C ASP A 182 -7.51 5.66 -11.84
N ALA A 183 -8.24 4.75 -11.19
CA ALA A 183 -7.71 3.94 -10.11
C ALA A 183 -6.58 3.01 -10.61
N GLN A 184 -6.74 2.38 -11.79
CA GLN A 184 -5.69 1.56 -12.39
C GLN A 184 -4.44 2.38 -12.74
N LEU A 185 -4.60 3.61 -13.25
CA LEU A 185 -3.49 4.53 -13.53
C LEU A 185 -2.73 4.93 -12.28
N ARG A 186 -3.41 5.13 -11.16
CA ARG A 186 -2.74 5.42 -9.87
C ARG A 186 -1.87 4.27 -9.41
N GLU A 187 -2.31 3.03 -9.62
CA GLU A 187 -1.56 1.82 -9.27
C GLU A 187 -0.33 1.60 -10.17
N MET A 188 -0.22 2.29 -11.32
CA MET A 188 1.01 2.28 -12.13
C MET A 188 2.16 3.05 -11.46
N ARG A 189 1.88 3.81 -10.42
CA ARG A 189 2.86 4.44 -9.55
C ARG A 189 2.99 3.63 -8.27
N ILE A 190 4.12 2.99 -8.12
CA ILE A 190 4.43 2.19 -6.94
C ILE A 190 4.98 3.11 -5.87
N VAL A 191 4.30 3.19 -4.73
CA VAL A 191 4.60 4.14 -3.65
C VAL A 191 4.97 3.42 -2.35
N ALA A 192 5.74 4.08 -1.50
CA ALA A 192 5.99 3.63 -0.14
C ALA A 192 4.72 3.75 0.71
N PRO A 193 4.23 2.67 1.36
CA PRO A 193 2.99 2.73 2.14
C PRO A 193 3.14 3.47 3.47
N THR A 194 4.35 3.59 3.98
CA THR A 194 4.69 4.24 5.25
C THR A 194 6.10 4.80 5.22
N ASP A 195 6.45 5.62 6.20
CA ASP A 195 7.82 6.10 6.40
C ASP A 195 8.76 4.92 6.63
N SER A 196 9.80 4.81 5.80
CA SER A 196 10.64 3.62 5.70
C SER A 196 12.01 3.93 5.10
N VAL A 197 12.87 2.93 5.05
CA VAL A 197 14.15 2.99 4.32
C VAL A 197 14.14 1.90 3.26
N LEU A 198 14.50 2.26 2.03
CA LEU A 198 14.59 1.30 0.93
C LEU A 198 15.81 0.38 1.14
N GLU A 199 15.55 -0.88 1.44
CA GLU A 199 16.61 -1.88 1.64
C GLU A 199 17.05 -2.51 0.33
N VAL A 200 16.07 -3.07 -0.40
CA VAL A 200 16.32 -3.77 -1.67
C VAL A 200 15.39 -3.24 -2.74
N LEU A 201 15.93 -2.94 -3.91
CA LEU A 201 15.19 -2.60 -5.11
C LEU A 201 15.34 -3.73 -6.13
N SER A 202 14.32 -4.59 -6.22
CA SER A 202 14.35 -5.84 -7.01
C SER A 202 14.16 -5.63 -8.52
N VAL A 203 14.07 -4.38 -8.99
CA VAL A 203 13.73 -4.05 -10.38
C VAL A 203 14.66 -2.98 -10.95
N LYS A 204 14.79 -2.95 -12.28
CA LYS A 204 15.55 -1.96 -13.03
C LYS A 204 14.69 -1.32 -14.11
N VAL A 205 15.08 -0.12 -14.53
CA VAL A 205 14.44 0.56 -15.67
C VAL A 205 14.54 -0.32 -16.91
N GLY A 206 13.40 -0.53 -17.56
CA GLY A 206 13.25 -1.43 -18.72
C GLY A 206 12.77 -2.84 -18.40
N ASP A 207 12.80 -3.27 -17.13
CA ASP A 207 12.25 -4.57 -16.74
C ASP A 207 10.75 -4.64 -17.01
N VAL A 208 10.27 -5.83 -17.39
CA VAL A 208 8.84 -6.10 -17.55
C VAL A 208 8.35 -6.94 -16.38
N LEU A 209 7.42 -6.38 -15.62
CA LEU A 209 6.87 -7.00 -14.42
C LEU A 209 5.56 -7.70 -14.73
N GLY A 210 5.36 -8.88 -14.12
CA GLY A 210 4.04 -9.48 -14.00
C GLY A 210 3.24 -8.87 -12.83
N PRO A 211 1.92 -9.10 -12.77
CA PRO A 211 1.11 -8.73 -11.62
C PRO A 211 1.62 -9.39 -10.32
N ASN A 212 1.51 -8.69 -9.19
CA ASN A 212 1.96 -9.13 -7.86
C ASN A 212 3.46 -9.44 -7.76
N ARG A 213 4.28 -8.91 -8.66
CA ARG A 213 5.73 -9.01 -8.57
C ARG A 213 6.26 -8.02 -7.55
N GLU A 214 7.09 -8.51 -6.62
CA GLU A 214 7.81 -7.66 -5.66
C GLU A 214 8.75 -6.69 -6.39
N VAL A 215 8.67 -5.43 -5.99
CA VAL A 215 9.45 -4.31 -6.55
C VAL A 215 10.50 -3.85 -5.56
N ALA A 216 10.15 -3.79 -4.28
CA ALA A 216 11.04 -3.28 -3.26
C ALA A 216 10.75 -3.90 -1.89
N THR A 217 11.81 -4.05 -1.08
CA THR A 217 11.72 -4.36 0.35
C THR A 217 12.08 -3.11 1.13
N LEU A 218 11.19 -2.70 2.03
CA LEU A 218 11.31 -1.51 2.87
C LEU A 218 11.50 -1.90 4.33
N LEU A 219 12.48 -1.29 5.01
CA LEU A 219 12.67 -1.42 6.45
C LEU A 219 11.88 -0.34 7.19
N LEU A 220 11.32 -0.71 8.34
CA LEU A 220 10.62 0.21 9.23
C LEU A 220 11.52 0.59 10.43
N PRO A 221 12.34 1.63 10.34
CA PRO A 221 13.35 1.95 11.34
C PRO A 221 12.78 2.31 12.72
N GLN A 222 11.49 2.62 12.80
CA GLN A 222 10.77 2.85 14.06
C GLN A 222 10.25 1.56 14.70
N HIS A 223 10.24 0.43 13.95
CA HIS A 223 9.72 -0.85 14.39
C HIS A 223 10.88 -1.83 14.62
N ILE A 224 11.80 -1.44 15.48
CA ILE A 224 12.98 -2.25 15.84
C ILE A 224 12.66 -3.13 17.04
N TRP A 225 13.12 -4.36 16.98
CA TRP A 225 12.98 -5.34 18.04
C TRP A 225 14.20 -6.24 18.11
N VAL A 226 14.43 -6.84 19.26
CA VAL A 226 15.45 -7.88 19.42
C VAL A 226 14.79 -9.20 19.75
N ARG A 227 15.23 -10.26 19.10
CA ARG A 227 14.85 -11.63 19.45
C ARG A 227 15.91 -12.23 20.33
N VAL A 228 15.52 -12.63 21.52
CA VAL A 228 16.35 -13.36 22.47
C VAL A 228 15.73 -14.69 22.81
N PHE A 229 16.55 -15.65 23.23
CA PHE A 229 16.11 -16.97 23.59
C PHE A 229 16.32 -17.17 25.09
N VAL A 230 15.25 -17.32 25.84
CA VAL A 230 15.27 -17.47 27.29
C VAL A 230 15.04 -18.92 27.70
N PRO A 231 15.74 -19.44 28.73
CA PRO A 231 15.49 -20.76 29.28
C PRO A 231 14.08 -20.89 29.86
N GLU A 232 13.51 -22.09 29.80
CA GLU A 232 12.16 -22.39 30.37
C GLU A 232 11.95 -21.86 31.79
N PRO A 233 12.86 -22.00 32.75
CA PRO A 233 12.66 -21.51 34.12
C PRO A 233 12.41 -20.00 34.23
N TRP A 234 12.81 -19.24 33.24
CA TRP A 234 12.61 -17.78 33.23
C TRP A 234 11.20 -17.35 32.85
N LEU A 235 10.45 -18.23 32.18
CA LEU A 235 9.11 -17.90 31.65
C LEU A 235 8.12 -17.52 32.76
N GLY A 236 8.27 -18.10 33.95
CA GLY A 236 7.44 -17.75 35.10
C GLY A 236 7.64 -16.31 35.61
N HIS A 237 8.74 -15.68 35.20
CA HIS A 237 9.18 -14.35 35.69
C HIS A 237 9.14 -13.26 34.61
N ILE A 238 8.76 -13.60 33.36
CA ILE A 238 8.70 -12.70 32.22
C ILE A 238 7.28 -12.63 31.73
N LYS A 239 6.75 -11.43 31.57
CA LYS A 239 5.40 -11.20 31.03
C LYS A 239 5.44 -10.20 29.87
N PRO A 240 4.53 -10.32 28.90
CA PRO A 240 4.32 -9.25 27.92
C PRO A 240 4.06 -7.91 28.61
N GLY A 241 4.75 -6.86 28.16
CA GLY A 241 4.71 -5.54 28.75
C GLY A 241 5.83 -5.25 29.76
N ASP A 242 6.60 -6.26 30.20
CA ASP A 242 7.71 -6.02 31.13
C ASP A 242 8.78 -5.14 30.47
N ALA A 243 9.23 -4.12 31.21
CA ALA A 243 10.32 -3.25 30.80
C ALA A 243 11.67 -3.98 30.95
N VAL A 244 12.51 -3.88 29.94
CA VAL A 244 13.84 -4.46 29.90
C VAL A 244 14.88 -3.43 29.49
N LYS A 245 16.12 -3.64 29.93
CA LYS A 245 17.28 -2.84 29.52
C LYS A 245 18.04 -3.59 28.44
N VAL A 246 18.42 -2.87 27.40
CA VAL A 246 19.14 -3.46 26.26
C VAL A 246 20.44 -2.70 26.07
N ARG A 247 21.51 -3.44 25.91
CA ARG A 247 22.86 -2.93 25.61
C ARG A 247 23.30 -3.47 24.27
N VAL A 248 23.93 -2.65 23.48
CA VAL A 248 24.52 -3.03 22.20
C VAL A 248 26.01 -2.75 22.20
N ASP A 249 26.78 -3.62 21.57
CA ASP A 249 28.25 -3.50 21.53
C ASP A 249 28.73 -2.22 20.86
N SER A 250 27.94 -1.71 19.90
CA SER A 250 28.26 -0.46 19.18
C SER A 250 28.16 0.80 20.06
N PHE A 251 27.44 0.73 21.20
CA PHE A 251 27.22 1.84 22.10
C PHE A 251 27.35 1.36 23.56
N PRO A 252 28.60 1.06 24.04
CA PRO A 252 28.81 0.40 25.33
C PRO A 252 28.36 1.23 26.53
N ASP A 253 28.35 2.56 26.40
CA ASP A 253 28.00 3.50 27.47
C ASP A 253 26.49 3.87 27.46
N LYS A 254 25.71 3.36 26.48
CA LYS A 254 24.30 3.69 26.35
C LYS A 254 23.40 2.47 26.64
N GLU A 255 22.44 2.66 27.53
CA GLU A 255 21.38 1.69 27.77
C GLU A 255 20.13 2.13 27.00
N PHE A 256 19.57 1.21 26.23
CA PHE A 256 18.30 1.41 25.52
C PHE A 256 17.18 0.79 26.32
N GLN A 257 16.01 1.40 26.26
CA GLN A 257 14.81 0.84 26.89
C GLN A 257 14.08 -0.03 25.87
N GLY A 258 13.53 -1.12 26.37
CA GLY A 258 12.68 -2.00 25.59
C GLY A 258 11.55 -2.56 26.43
N ALA A 259 10.57 -3.15 25.79
CA ALA A 259 9.46 -3.85 26.41
C ALA A 259 9.25 -5.20 25.77
N VAL A 260 8.94 -6.21 26.56
CA VAL A 260 8.57 -7.54 26.06
C VAL A 260 7.28 -7.42 25.25
N GLU A 261 7.36 -7.66 23.95
CA GLU A 261 6.21 -7.62 23.05
C GLU A 261 5.50 -8.97 22.99
N GLN A 262 6.28 -10.04 22.83
CA GLN A 262 5.75 -11.38 22.65
C GLN A 262 6.69 -12.44 23.21
N ILE A 263 6.10 -13.49 23.77
CA ILE A 263 6.79 -14.71 24.18
C ILE A 263 6.26 -15.85 23.30
N ALA A 264 7.16 -16.61 22.66
CA ALA A 264 6.80 -17.74 21.82
C ALA A 264 6.04 -18.79 22.63
N ARG A 265 4.97 -19.34 22.06
CA ARG A 265 4.17 -20.40 22.71
C ARG A 265 4.77 -21.79 22.56
N ALA A 266 5.69 -21.98 21.63
CA ALA A 266 6.39 -23.21 21.37
C ALA A 266 7.86 -23.05 21.70
N ALA A 267 8.45 -24.06 22.30
CA ALA A 267 9.90 -24.12 22.54
C ALA A 267 10.64 -24.27 21.21
N GLU A 268 11.77 -23.62 21.11
CA GLU A 268 12.73 -23.82 20.04
C GLU A 268 13.94 -24.58 20.59
N PHE A 269 14.49 -25.49 19.79
CA PHE A 269 15.73 -26.16 20.16
C PHE A 269 16.88 -25.36 19.62
N THR A 270 17.86 -25.03 20.49
CA THR A 270 19.11 -24.41 19.99
C THR A 270 19.80 -25.39 19.05
N PRO A 271 20.08 -25.03 17.78
CA PRO A 271 20.76 -25.91 16.86
C PRO A 271 22.25 -25.95 17.20
N ARG A 272 22.65 -26.81 18.16
CA ARG A 272 24.02 -27.22 18.36
C ARG A 272 24.09 -28.72 18.14
N ASN A 273 25.13 -29.18 17.42
CA ASN A 273 25.49 -30.59 17.29
C ASN A 273 25.87 -31.11 18.67
N VAL A 274 24.94 -31.81 19.33
CA VAL A 274 25.07 -32.21 20.74
C VAL A 274 25.27 -33.71 20.81
N GLN A 275 26.35 -34.12 21.42
CA GLN A 275 26.77 -35.53 21.55
C GLN A 275 26.44 -36.12 22.92
N THR A 276 25.93 -35.35 23.91
CA THR A 276 25.65 -35.85 25.26
C THR A 276 24.16 -35.68 25.63
N VAL A 277 23.69 -36.62 26.47
CA VAL A 277 22.28 -36.70 26.88
C VAL A 277 21.85 -35.50 27.76
N GLU A 278 22.79 -34.91 28.50
CA GLU A 278 22.56 -33.81 29.44
C GLU A 278 22.43 -32.43 28.72
N GLU A 279 22.94 -32.31 27.51
CA GLU A 279 22.85 -31.10 26.70
C GLU A 279 21.58 -31.05 25.80
N ARG A 280 20.83 -32.17 25.71
CA ARG A 280 19.68 -32.28 24.80
C ARG A 280 18.44 -31.52 25.26
N VAL A 281 18.39 -30.98 26.47
CA VAL A 281 17.15 -30.48 27.08
C VAL A 281 17.29 -29.04 27.62
N LYS A 282 17.99 -28.17 26.94
CA LYS A 282 17.80 -26.72 27.18
C LYS A 282 16.75 -26.22 26.19
N GLN A 283 15.50 -26.48 26.50
CA GLN A 283 14.40 -25.85 25.81
C GLN A 283 14.52 -24.34 26.04
N VAL A 284 14.50 -23.59 24.94
CA VAL A 284 14.52 -22.14 24.97
C VAL A 284 13.27 -21.60 24.29
N PHE A 285 12.80 -20.46 24.77
CA PHE A 285 11.64 -19.80 24.21
C PHE A 285 12.06 -18.46 23.63
N GLY A 286 11.66 -18.22 22.39
CA GLY A 286 11.88 -16.94 21.73
C GLY A 286 11.08 -15.84 22.41
N VAL A 287 11.74 -14.77 22.81
CA VAL A 287 11.12 -13.56 23.34
C VAL A 287 11.43 -12.41 22.40
N LYS A 288 10.39 -11.77 21.86
CA LYS A 288 10.47 -10.56 21.06
C LYS A 288 10.37 -9.35 21.99
N VAL A 289 11.40 -8.53 22.00
CA VAL A 289 11.47 -7.31 22.80
C VAL A 289 11.49 -6.12 21.84
N ARG A 290 10.48 -5.27 21.90
CA ARG A 290 10.44 -4.02 21.15
C ARG A 290 11.38 -3.00 21.76
N LEU A 291 12.12 -2.32 20.92
CA LEU A 291 13.10 -1.30 21.32
C LEU A 291 12.62 0.08 20.92
N ASP A 292 12.96 1.05 21.75
CA ASP A 292 12.80 2.45 21.42
C ASP A 292 14.01 2.95 20.63
N ASN A 293 13.78 3.43 19.42
CA ASN A 293 14.82 3.90 18.50
C ASN A 293 14.58 5.34 18.03
N HIS A 294 14.12 6.20 18.88
CA HIS A 294 13.87 7.63 18.54
C HIS A 294 15.11 8.32 17.96
N ASP A 295 16.30 7.95 18.45
CA ASP A 295 17.56 8.54 17.99
C ASP A 295 18.07 7.93 16.64
N GLY A 296 17.44 6.88 16.12
CA GLY A 296 17.83 6.20 14.88
C GLY A 296 19.20 5.51 14.94
N LEU A 297 19.71 5.22 16.14
CA LEU A 297 21.05 4.63 16.36
C LEU A 297 21.07 3.13 16.17
N LEU A 298 19.99 2.45 16.51
CA LEU A 298 19.87 1.00 16.39
C LEU A 298 19.57 0.61 14.94
N ARG A 299 20.22 -0.46 14.50
CA ARG A 299 20.04 -1.01 13.15
C ARG A 299 19.84 -2.52 13.21
N ALA A 300 19.11 -3.07 12.26
CA ALA A 300 19.02 -4.49 12.05
C ALA A 300 20.41 -5.11 11.86
N GLY A 301 20.62 -6.32 12.38
CA GLY A 301 21.92 -7.03 12.37
C GLY A 301 22.81 -6.72 13.56
N MET A 302 22.54 -5.71 14.39
CA MET A 302 23.33 -5.45 15.61
C MET A 302 23.06 -6.54 16.66
N THR A 303 24.12 -6.97 17.37
CA THR A 303 23.99 -7.84 18.54
C THR A 303 23.63 -7.00 19.76
N ALA A 304 22.70 -7.50 20.57
CA ALA A 304 22.21 -6.84 21.76
C ALA A 304 22.09 -7.80 22.92
N ASP A 305 22.45 -7.33 24.11
CA ASP A 305 22.25 -8.04 25.38
C ASP A 305 21.01 -7.47 26.07
N VAL A 306 20.01 -8.32 26.31
CA VAL A 306 18.76 -7.97 27.00
C VAL A 306 18.85 -8.40 28.45
N VAL A 307 18.63 -7.46 29.36
CA VAL A 307 18.65 -7.66 30.80
C VAL A 307 17.21 -7.63 31.34
N PHE A 308 16.77 -8.76 31.87
CA PHE A 308 15.48 -8.90 32.53
C PHE A 308 15.60 -8.64 34.03
N ALA A 309 14.89 -7.63 34.54
CA ALA A 309 14.98 -7.20 35.96
C ALA A 309 14.36 -8.23 36.92
N GLY A 310 13.34 -8.95 36.47
CA GLY A 310 12.54 -9.86 37.30
C GLY A 310 13.13 -11.26 37.55
N ILE A 311 14.29 -11.58 36.99
CA ILE A 311 14.87 -12.92 37.10
C ILE A 311 15.56 -13.11 38.46
N PRO A 312 15.17 -14.11 39.30
CA PRO A 312 15.81 -14.40 40.56
C PRO A 312 17.30 -14.74 40.42
N PRO A 313 18.13 -14.42 41.43
CA PRO A 313 19.58 -14.70 41.39
C PRO A 313 19.96 -16.15 41.14
N GLU A 314 19.10 -17.07 41.62
CA GLU A 314 19.30 -18.53 41.49
C GLU A 314 19.37 -18.99 40.04
N PHE A 315 18.66 -18.32 39.15
CA PHE A 315 18.64 -18.62 37.71
C PHE A 315 19.69 -17.83 36.91
N LYS A 316 20.40 -16.92 37.56
CA LYS A 316 21.41 -16.05 36.94
C LYS A 316 22.74 -16.74 36.68
N SER A 317 23.04 -17.85 37.35
CA SER A 317 24.33 -18.56 37.23
C SER A 317 24.35 -19.66 36.17
N GLY A 318 23.21 -20.03 35.57
CA GLY A 318 23.09 -21.14 34.63
C GLY A 318 23.25 -20.78 33.15
N ALA A 319 23.37 -19.50 32.79
CA ALA A 319 23.43 -19.06 31.39
C ALA A 319 24.87 -18.87 30.84
N ALA A 320 25.88 -19.26 31.60
CA ALA A 320 27.32 -19.04 31.29
C ALA A 320 28.11 -20.32 31.22
N ASN A 321 27.60 -21.42 30.66
CA ASN A 321 28.40 -22.55 30.27
C ASN A 321 27.98 -23.06 28.88
#